data_1502e568f7d96b8ca7ec1ceeb8c951d1
#
_entry.id   1502e568f7d96b8ca7ec1ceeb8c951d1
#
_cell.length_a   1.000
_cell.length_b   1.000
_cell.length_c   1.000
_cell.angle_alpha   90.00
_cell.angle_beta   90.00
_cell.angle_gamma   90.00
#
_symmetry.space_group_name_H-M   'P 1'
#
loop_
_entity.id
_entity.type
_entity.pdbx_description
1 polymer ?
#
loop_
_entity_poly.entity_id
_entity_poly.type
_entity_poly.pdbx_seq_one_letter_code
_entity_poly.pdbx_strand_id
1 'polypeptide(L)'
;MLDRWGADALRDSDGTKLDAATKALDAKIYTTYFVARGHNEFAQEHMDECQQMLLMSKHNVATENTVTIDFLDGYYREQVVADYVHDPKKWWEVIDRTTGEVVPVSCWEVDQDKDLVTIKDAVPFHEYTVSFFVYAIWDPTQMYNHITNNWGDKPHDIPFDVRQANSGAFAKDYLKQWLIDNPDTDVVRFTTFFYHFTLVFNDQAKEKFVDWFGYGATVSIKALEEFEQEYGYALRPEDIVDNGYYNST
;
A
#
# COMPACT_ATOMS: atom_id res chain seq x y z
N MET A 1 -1.73 33.47 -25.04
CA MET A 1 -1.01 32.16 -24.94
C MET A 1 -2.01 31.02 -24.67
N LEU A 2 -2.92 31.14 -23.70
CA LEU A 2 -3.98 30.17 -23.42
C LEU A 2 -4.81 29.84 -24.65
N ASP A 3 -5.39 30.86 -25.31
CA ASP A 3 -6.17 30.68 -26.53
C ASP A 3 -5.42 29.95 -27.64
N ARG A 4 -4.10 30.22 -27.77
CA ARG A 4 -3.26 29.57 -28.76
C ARG A 4 -3.06 28.06 -28.48
N TRP A 5 -3.09 27.67 -27.22
CA TRP A 5 -2.91 26.28 -26.80
C TRP A 5 -4.23 25.56 -26.54
N GLY A 6 -5.34 26.30 -26.59
CA GLY A 6 -6.66 25.72 -26.24
C GLY A 6 -6.72 25.27 -24.79
N ALA A 7 -6.04 25.98 -23.89
CA ALA A 7 -5.99 25.61 -22.48
C ALA A 7 -7.13 26.27 -21.72
N ASP A 8 -8.03 25.47 -21.18
CA ASP A 8 -9.19 25.93 -20.38
C ASP A 8 -8.89 25.99 -18.89
N ALA A 9 -7.80 25.37 -18.44
CA ALA A 9 -7.43 25.29 -17.03
C ALA A 9 -5.92 25.46 -16.81
N LEU A 10 -5.57 26.04 -15.67
CA LEU A 10 -4.21 26.26 -15.21
C LEU A 10 -3.98 25.49 -13.90
N ARG A 11 -2.77 24.94 -13.74
CA ARG A 11 -2.38 24.25 -12.53
C ARG A 11 -1.84 25.23 -11.48
N ASP A 12 -2.40 25.23 -10.28
CA ASP A 12 -1.87 25.91 -9.11
C ASP A 12 -1.59 24.88 -8.00
N SER A 13 -0.36 24.44 -7.87
CA SER A 13 0.04 23.48 -6.84
C SER A 13 1.52 23.63 -6.49
N ASP A 14 2.00 22.85 -5.54
CA ASP A 14 3.40 22.88 -5.12
C ASP A 14 4.35 22.74 -6.31
N GLY A 15 5.31 23.65 -6.40
CA GLY A 15 6.25 23.78 -7.51
C GLY A 15 5.72 24.53 -8.74
N THR A 16 4.43 24.89 -8.78
CA THR A 16 3.82 25.64 -9.90
C THR A 16 2.80 26.65 -9.39
N LYS A 17 3.11 27.37 -8.31
CA LYS A 17 2.21 28.40 -7.78
C LYS A 17 2.03 29.53 -8.79
N LEU A 18 0.76 29.87 -9.06
CA LEU A 18 0.38 30.94 -9.94
C LEU A 18 0.43 32.29 -9.23
N ASP A 19 0.92 33.32 -9.91
CA ASP A 19 0.83 34.68 -9.44
C ASP A 19 -0.59 35.27 -9.59
N ALA A 20 -0.87 36.37 -8.93
CA ALA A 20 -2.18 37.01 -8.96
C ALA A 20 -2.62 37.43 -10.37
N ALA A 21 -1.68 37.84 -11.23
CA ALA A 21 -1.99 38.26 -12.60
C ALA A 21 -2.40 37.03 -13.46
N THR A 22 -1.75 35.91 -13.27
CA THR A 22 -2.10 34.66 -13.94
C THR A 22 -3.44 34.11 -13.44
N LYS A 23 -3.72 34.19 -12.14
CA LYS A 23 -5.01 33.79 -11.55
C LYS A 23 -6.18 34.66 -12.03
N ALA A 24 -5.93 35.89 -12.42
CA ALA A 24 -6.94 36.79 -12.95
C ALA A 24 -7.29 36.54 -14.43
N LEU A 25 -6.67 35.57 -15.08
CA LEU A 25 -7.02 35.18 -16.44
C LEU A 25 -8.35 34.43 -16.47
N ASP A 26 -9.05 34.50 -17.60
CA ASP A 26 -10.29 33.73 -17.81
C ASP A 26 -9.97 32.25 -18.10
N ALA A 27 -9.54 31.55 -17.06
CA ALA A 27 -9.21 30.11 -17.10
C ALA A 27 -9.51 29.50 -15.76
N LYS A 28 -9.97 28.24 -15.76
CA LYS A 28 -10.17 27.48 -14.53
C LYS A 28 -8.85 27.19 -13.84
N ILE A 29 -8.87 27.24 -12.50
CA ILE A 29 -7.71 26.87 -11.70
C ILE A 29 -7.93 25.49 -11.12
N TYR A 30 -7.04 24.54 -11.43
CA TYR A 30 -7.05 23.25 -10.77
C TYR A 30 -5.86 23.06 -9.84
N THR A 31 -6.14 22.51 -8.66
CA THR A 31 -5.13 22.26 -7.63
C THR A 31 -5.11 20.79 -7.29
N THR A 32 -3.91 20.23 -7.18
CA THR A 32 -3.73 18.84 -6.75
C THR A 32 -3.88 18.75 -5.22
N TYR A 33 -4.72 17.85 -4.77
CA TYR A 33 -4.93 17.53 -3.37
C TYR A 33 -4.52 16.08 -3.08
N PHE A 34 -3.67 15.89 -2.09
CA PHE A 34 -3.23 14.58 -1.61
C PHE A 34 -4.03 14.21 -0.37
N VAL A 35 -4.83 13.14 -0.46
CA VAL A 35 -5.74 12.77 0.63
C VAL A 35 -4.98 12.32 1.88
N ALA A 36 -3.92 11.56 1.70
CA ALA A 36 -3.22 10.88 2.78
C ALA A 36 -1.76 11.36 2.97
N ARG A 37 -1.46 12.62 2.64
CA ARG A 37 -0.12 13.20 2.82
C ARG A 37 -0.10 14.34 3.82
N GLY A 38 0.98 14.41 4.61
CA GLY A 38 1.21 15.50 5.55
C GLY A 38 0.39 15.39 6.83
N HIS A 39 -0.10 14.20 7.16
CA HIS A 39 -0.98 13.96 8.32
C HIS A 39 -0.42 12.91 9.28
N ASN A 40 0.90 12.90 9.44
CA ASN A 40 1.58 11.87 10.22
C ASN A 40 1.15 11.81 11.68
N GLU A 41 0.85 12.94 12.32
CA GLU A 41 0.34 12.95 13.70
C GLU A 41 -0.95 12.15 13.80
N PHE A 42 -1.91 12.43 12.91
CA PHE A 42 -3.16 11.68 12.85
C PHE A 42 -2.91 10.19 12.56
N ALA A 43 -2.08 9.87 11.58
CA ALA A 43 -1.80 8.49 11.20
C ALA A 43 -1.11 7.71 12.33
N GLN A 44 -0.22 8.35 13.09
CA GLN A 44 0.45 7.73 14.25
C GLN A 44 -0.50 7.48 15.42
N GLU A 45 -1.51 8.32 15.61
CA GLU A 45 -2.54 8.12 16.62
C GLU A 45 -3.57 7.04 16.21
N HIS A 46 -3.64 6.71 14.93
CA HIS A 46 -4.60 5.77 14.33
C HIS A 46 -3.88 4.75 13.42
N MET A 47 -2.85 4.10 13.96
CA MET A 47 -2.05 3.13 13.20
C MET A 47 -2.87 1.96 12.67
N ASP A 48 -3.90 1.55 13.39
CA ASP A 48 -4.86 0.51 13.00
C ASP A 48 -5.79 0.93 11.84
N GLU A 49 -5.85 2.22 11.52
CA GLU A 49 -6.55 2.77 10.37
C GLU A 49 -5.61 3.18 9.22
N CYS A 50 -4.32 2.90 9.33
CA CYS A 50 -3.38 3.10 8.23
C CYS A 50 -3.70 2.19 7.04
N GLN A 51 -3.18 2.58 5.88
CA GLN A 51 -3.38 1.81 4.66
C GLN A 51 -2.77 0.43 4.80
N GLN A 52 -3.58 -0.60 4.60
CA GLN A 52 -3.10 -1.97 4.50
C GLN A 52 -2.73 -2.35 3.06
N MET A 53 -1.84 -3.31 2.97
CA MET A 53 -1.45 -3.97 1.74
C MET A 53 -1.40 -5.48 1.98
N LEU A 54 -1.81 -6.24 1.00
CA LEU A 54 -1.59 -7.68 0.95
C LEU A 54 -0.31 -7.93 0.14
N LEU A 55 0.64 -8.61 0.72
CA LEU A 55 1.92 -8.97 0.12
C LEU A 55 2.07 -10.48 0.05
N MET A 56 2.91 -10.95 -0.86
CA MET A 56 3.30 -12.35 -0.97
C MET A 56 4.81 -12.48 -0.78
N SER A 57 5.22 -13.45 0.02
CA SER A 57 6.63 -13.77 0.20
C SER A 57 7.27 -14.29 -1.08
N LYS A 58 8.60 -14.28 -1.14
CA LYS A 58 9.31 -15.07 -2.15
C LYS A 58 8.96 -16.55 -2.04
N HIS A 59 9.19 -17.28 -3.11
CA HIS A 59 9.12 -18.74 -3.10
C HIS A 59 10.24 -19.34 -2.26
N ASN A 60 9.90 -20.27 -1.40
CA ASN A 60 10.84 -20.95 -0.52
C ASN A 60 10.71 -22.46 -0.71
N VAL A 61 11.81 -23.09 -1.13
CA VAL A 61 11.85 -24.56 -1.30
C VAL A 61 12.11 -25.23 0.05
N ALA A 62 11.23 -26.15 0.44
CA ALA A 62 11.47 -26.99 1.60
C ALA A 62 12.57 -28.02 1.30
N THR A 63 13.59 -28.08 2.12
CA THR A 63 14.64 -29.12 2.05
C THR A 63 14.37 -30.28 3.01
N GLU A 64 13.50 -30.07 3.99
CA GLU A 64 13.11 -31.01 5.01
C GLU A 64 11.58 -30.95 5.21
N ASN A 65 11.05 -31.68 6.17
CA ASN A 65 9.64 -31.66 6.52
C ASN A 65 9.22 -30.42 7.35
N THR A 66 10.12 -29.45 7.45
CA THR A 66 9.85 -28.15 8.07
C THR A 66 10.55 -27.08 7.25
N VAL A 67 9.85 -25.99 6.96
CA VAL A 67 10.43 -24.82 6.29
C VAL A 67 10.06 -23.56 7.06
N THR A 68 11.03 -22.68 7.26
CA THR A 68 10.83 -21.36 7.88
C THR A 68 11.07 -20.28 6.82
N ILE A 69 10.10 -19.43 6.67
CA ILE A 69 10.05 -18.37 5.66
C ILE A 69 10.12 -17.02 6.36
N ASP A 70 11.13 -16.21 6.02
CA ASP A 70 11.13 -14.79 6.26
C ASP A 70 10.20 -14.16 5.21
N PHE A 71 8.98 -13.85 5.60
CA PHE A 71 7.97 -13.39 4.66
C PHE A 71 8.20 -11.96 4.16
N LEU A 72 9.05 -11.17 4.85
CA LEU A 72 9.47 -9.84 4.41
C LEU A 72 10.81 -9.85 3.63
N ASP A 73 11.38 -11.03 3.36
CA ASP A 73 12.62 -11.10 2.57
C ASP A 73 12.41 -10.49 1.17
N GLY A 74 13.30 -9.56 0.82
CA GLY A 74 13.26 -8.79 -0.42
C GLY A 74 12.45 -7.50 -0.35
N TYR A 75 11.55 -7.33 0.61
CA TYR A 75 10.84 -6.07 0.82
C TYR A 75 11.70 -5.06 1.61
N TYR A 76 11.42 -3.78 1.38
CA TYR A 76 12.04 -2.71 2.17
C TYR A 76 11.29 -2.58 3.51
N ARG A 77 11.88 -3.14 4.56
CA ARG A 77 11.22 -3.28 5.87
C ARG A 77 10.83 -1.95 6.53
N GLU A 78 11.49 -0.83 6.16
CA GLU A 78 11.12 0.49 6.66
C GLU A 78 9.82 1.03 6.03
N GLN A 79 9.33 0.42 4.96
CA GLN A 79 8.09 0.82 4.31
C GLN A 79 6.85 0.25 4.98
N VAL A 80 6.97 -0.91 5.60
CA VAL A 80 5.83 -1.71 6.04
C VAL A 80 6.03 -2.27 7.44
N VAL A 81 4.91 -2.49 8.14
CA VAL A 81 4.85 -3.23 9.40
C VAL A 81 3.83 -4.35 9.23
N ALA A 82 4.20 -5.56 9.61
CA ALA A 82 3.28 -6.70 9.55
C ALA A 82 2.04 -6.45 10.42
N ASP A 83 0.89 -6.82 9.90
CA ASP A 83 -0.38 -6.69 10.63
C ASP A 83 -0.56 -7.84 11.61
N TYR A 84 -0.31 -7.54 12.87
CA TYR A 84 -0.59 -8.43 14.00
C TYR A 84 -1.77 -7.95 14.86
N VAL A 85 -2.45 -6.87 14.47
CA VAL A 85 -3.70 -6.42 15.08
C VAL A 85 -4.82 -7.41 14.75
N HIS A 86 -4.82 -7.87 13.49
CA HIS A 86 -5.72 -8.91 13.04
C HIS A 86 -5.05 -10.29 13.14
N ASP A 87 -5.86 -11.32 13.40
CA ASP A 87 -5.35 -12.68 13.55
C ASP A 87 -4.75 -13.21 12.23
N PRO A 88 -3.43 -13.47 12.16
CA PRO A 88 -2.81 -14.04 10.98
C PRO A 88 -3.43 -15.36 10.53
N LYS A 89 -3.93 -16.17 11.47
CA LYS A 89 -4.57 -17.46 11.15
C LYS A 89 -5.89 -17.31 10.39
N LYS A 90 -6.52 -16.17 10.51
CA LYS A 90 -7.76 -15.85 9.77
C LYS A 90 -7.49 -15.19 8.43
N TRP A 91 -6.46 -14.33 8.37
CA TRP A 91 -6.28 -13.40 7.26
C TRP A 91 -5.09 -13.68 6.36
N TRP A 92 -4.13 -14.51 6.81
CA TRP A 92 -3.00 -14.89 6.00
C TRP A 92 -3.22 -16.27 5.39
N GLU A 93 -2.54 -16.54 4.30
CA GLU A 93 -2.63 -17.82 3.60
C GLU A 93 -1.24 -18.34 3.24
N VAL A 94 -1.02 -19.61 3.52
CA VAL A 94 0.20 -20.33 3.10
C VAL A 94 -0.18 -21.30 2.00
N ILE A 95 0.54 -21.23 0.89
CA ILE A 95 0.25 -22.06 -0.29
C ILE A 95 1.47 -22.91 -0.64
N ASP A 96 1.25 -24.19 -0.86
CA ASP A 96 2.17 -25.08 -1.55
C ASP A 96 2.06 -24.82 -3.06
N ARG A 97 3.04 -24.09 -3.61
CA ARG A 97 3.05 -23.71 -5.03
C ARG A 97 3.31 -24.85 -5.98
N THR A 98 3.82 -25.97 -5.48
CA THR A 98 4.02 -27.19 -6.29
C THR A 98 2.71 -27.90 -6.57
N THR A 99 1.78 -27.89 -5.62
CA THR A 99 0.47 -28.54 -5.74
C THR A 99 -0.67 -27.57 -6.02
N GLY A 100 -0.50 -26.28 -5.64
CA GLY A 100 -1.55 -25.26 -5.62
C GLY A 100 -2.49 -25.39 -4.42
N GLU A 101 -2.16 -26.23 -3.43
CA GLU A 101 -3.01 -26.44 -2.25
C GLU A 101 -2.69 -25.45 -1.13
N VAL A 102 -3.75 -25.02 -0.44
CA VAL A 102 -3.61 -24.22 0.77
C VAL A 102 -3.14 -25.10 1.92
N VAL A 103 -2.06 -24.69 2.57
CA VAL A 103 -1.54 -25.37 3.77
C VAL A 103 -2.49 -25.10 4.93
N PRO A 104 -3.02 -26.16 5.59
CA PRO A 104 -3.94 -25.98 6.71
C PRO A 104 -3.36 -25.07 7.79
N VAL A 105 -4.17 -24.20 8.37
CA VAL A 105 -3.76 -23.24 9.41
C VAL A 105 -3.14 -23.88 10.66
N SER A 106 -3.42 -25.15 10.91
CA SER A 106 -2.80 -25.93 11.99
C SER A 106 -1.35 -26.36 11.69
N CYS A 107 -0.94 -26.34 10.41
CA CYS A 107 0.37 -26.80 9.96
C CYS A 107 1.42 -25.69 9.89
N TRP A 108 1.10 -24.45 10.21
CA TRP A 108 2.07 -23.37 10.23
C TRP A 108 1.90 -22.45 11.44
N GLU A 109 2.95 -21.75 11.80
CA GLU A 109 2.99 -20.83 12.95
C GLU A 109 3.73 -19.54 12.55
N VAL A 110 3.34 -18.42 13.19
CA VAL A 110 3.97 -17.11 12.99
C VAL A 110 4.80 -16.76 14.23
N ASP A 111 6.07 -16.44 14.02
CA ASP A 111 6.93 -15.79 15.02
C ASP A 111 6.87 -14.28 14.76
N GLN A 112 6.06 -13.58 15.55
CA GLN A 112 5.82 -12.14 15.40
C GLN A 112 7.05 -11.28 15.73
N ASP A 113 7.94 -11.79 16.58
CA ASP A 113 9.14 -11.06 16.97
C ASP A 113 10.22 -11.06 15.87
N LYS A 114 10.12 -12.02 14.94
CA LYS A 114 11.12 -12.21 13.88
C LYS A 114 10.58 -12.06 12.47
N ASP A 115 9.28 -11.85 12.31
CA ASP A 115 8.59 -11.85 11.01
C ASP A 115 8.81 -13.16 10.23
N LEU A 116 8.67 -14.29 10.90
CA LEU A 116 8.86 -15.61 10.30
C LEU A 116 7.56 -16.41 10.32
N VAL A 117 7.35 -17.19 9.26
CA VAL A 117 6.35 -18.26 9.23
C VAL A 117 7.05 -19.60 9.16
N THR A 118 6.74 -20.50 10.09
CA THR A 118 7.27 -21.87 10.09
C THR A 118 6.15 -22.83 9.69
N ILE A 119 6.36 -23.58 8.62
CA ILE A 119 5.45 -24.62 8.12
C ILE A 119 5.95 -25.95 8.65
N LYS A 120 5.08 -26.69 9.33
CA LYS A 120 5.28 -28.06 9.80
C LYS A 120 4.71 -29.01 8.75
N ASP A 121 5.27 -30.22 8.68
CA ASP A 121 4.87 -31.25 7.71
C ASP A 121 5.01 -30.79 6.24
N ALA A 122 5.96 -29.89 5.96
CA ALA A 122 6.31 -29.50 4.61
C ALA A 122 6.82 -30.72 3.81
N VAL A 123 6.48 -30.76 2.54
CA VAL A 123 6.97 -31.81 1.65
C VAL A 123 8.33 -31.38 1.07
N PRO A 124 9.41 -32.17 1.24
CA PRO A 124 10.70 -31.82 0.67
C PRO A 124 10.62 -31.59 -0.83
N PHE A 125 11.33 -30.54 -1.28
CA PHE A 125 11.40 -30.06 -2.67
C PHE A 125 10.12 -29.39 -3.18
N HIS A 126 9.07 -29.23 -2.36
CA HIS A 126 7.97 -28.36 -2.70
C HIS A 126 8.31 -26.89 -2.41
N GLU A 127 7.69 -26.00 -3.15
CA GLU A 127 7.81 -24.54 -2.98
C GLU A 127 6.63 -24.00 -2.20
N TYR A 128 6.91 -23.09 -1.28
CA TYR A 128 5.89 -22.46 -0.44
C TYR A 128 5.96 -20.95 -0.52
N THR A 129 4.80 -20.30 -0.42
CA THR A 129 4.67 -18.86 -0.25
C THR A 129 3.72 -18.55 0.89
N VAL A 130 3.89 -17.36 1.46
CA VAL A 130 2.99 -16.77 2.46
C VAL A 130 2.38 -15.53 1.86
N SER A 131 1.06 -15.41 1.84
CA SER A 131 0.34 -14.17 1.58
C SER A 131 -0.07 -13.56 2.91
N PHE A 132 0.29 -12.29 3.15
CA PHE A 132 0.20 -11.68 4.48
C PHE A 132 -0.16 -10.20 4.39
N PHE A 133 -0.81 -9.68 5.43
CA PHE A 133 -1.15 -8.26 5.51
C PHE A 133 -0.08 -7.45 6.24
N VAL A 134 0.13 -6.23 5.74
CA VAL A 134 0.99 -5.21 6.35
C VAL A 134 0.29 -3.86 6.37
N TYR A 135 0.73 -2.99 7.27
CA TYR A 135 0.45 -1.55 7.20
C TYR A 135 1.56 -0.85 6.44
N ALA A 136 1.22 0.02 5.50
CA ALA A 136 2.16 0.92 4.86
C ALA A 136 2.48 2.07 5.82
N ILE A 137 3.74 2.26 6.18
CA ILE A 137 4.19 3.29 7.12
C ILE A 137 5.10 4.34 6.46
N TRP A 138 5.38 4.21 5.19
CA TRP A 138 6.12 5.19 4.42
C TRP A 138 5.62 5.22 2.98
N ASP A 139 5.25 6.43 2.50
CA ASP A 139 4.88 6.64 1.09
C ASP A 139 6.01 6.14 0.18
N PRO A 140 5.77 5.13 -0.66
CA PRO A 140 6.80 4.53 -1.50
C PRO A 140 7.42 5.52 -2.48
N THR A 141 6.68 6.55 -2.91
CA THR A 141 7.22 7.59 -3.79
C THR A 141 8.26 8.44 -3.06
N GLN A 142 8.01 8.79 -1.82
CA GLN A 142 8.98 9.53 -1.00
C GLN A 142 10.18 8.67 -0.66
N MET A 143 9.97 7.43 -0.28
CA MET A 143 11.03 6.47 0.00
C MET A 143 11.89 6.24 -1.24
N TYR A 144 11.28 6.09 -2.42
CA TYR A 144 12.01 5.99 -3.68
C TYR A 144 12.90 7.19 -3.91
N ASN A 145 12.38 8.40 -3.74
CA ASN A 145 13.15 9.62 -3.94
C ASN A 145 14.24 9.83 -2.88
N HIS A 146 14.00 9.42 -1.64
CA HIS A 146 15.02 9.40 -0.60
C HIS A 146 16.23 8.54 -1.00
N ILE A 147 15.97 7.33 -1.46
CA ILE A 147 17.01 6.38 -1.85
C ILE A 147 17.75 6.81 -3.12
N THR A 148 17.02 7.34 -4.13
CA THR A 148 17.59 7.63 -5.45
C THR A 148 18.05 9.06 -5.65
N ASN A 149 17.43 10.02 -4.98
CA ASN A 149 17.63 11.45 -5.20
C ASN A 149 18.19 12.17 -3.96
N ASN A 150 18.61 11.44 -2.94
CA ASN A 150 19.13 11.99 -1.69
C ASN A 150 18.19 13.06 -1.08
N TRP A 151 16.91 12.76 -0.98
CA TRP A 151 15.96 13.71 -0.38
C TRP A 151 16.19 13.97 1.10
N GLY A 152 17.11 13.25 1.73
CA GLY A 152 17.57 13.49 3.10
C GLY A 152 16.47 13.37 4.14
N ASP A 153 16.40 14.32 5.04
CA ASP A 153 15.60 14.28 6.26
C ASP A 153 14.12 14.66 6.07
N LYS A 154 13.55 14.46 4.89
CA LYS A 154 12.11 14.68 4.71
C LYS A 154 11.31 13.69 5.55
N PRO A 155 10.31 14.16 6.32
CA PRO A 155 9.46 13.28 7.10
C PRO A 155 8.77 12.25 6.18
N HIS A 156 8.61 11.05 6.69
CA HIS A 156 7.80 10.03 6.01
C HIS A 156 6.34 10.44 6.03
N ASP A 157 5.65 10.40 4.90
CA ASP A 157 4.20 10.46 4.90
C ASP A 157 3.64 9.05 5.11
N ILE A 158 2.80 8.90 6.12
CA ILE A 158 2.13 7.66 6.47
C ILE A 158 0.72 7.69 5.86
N PRO A 159 0.40 6.79 4.92
CA PRO A 159 -0.93 6.75 4.32
C PRO A 159 -1.94 6.12 5.28
N PHE A 160 -3.18 6.64 5.28
CA PHE A 160 -4.29 6.07 6.02
C PHE A 160 -5.44 5.68 5.09
N ASP A 161 -6.29 4.76 5.54
CA ASP A 161 -7.43 4.25 4.76
C ASP A 161 -8.70 5.03 5.09
N VAL A 162 -9.18 5.81 4.12
CA VAL A 162 -10.41 6.62 4.26
C VAL A 162 -11.71 5.80 4.39
N ARG A 163 -11.66 4.47 4.23
CA ARG A 163 -12.78 3.57 4.55
C ARG A 163 -12.98 3.42 6.05
N GLN A 164 -11.92 3.63 6.82
CA GLN A 164 -12.00 3.59 8.27
C GLN A 164 -12.74 4.82 8.80
N ALA A 165 -13.43 4.66 9.93
CA ALA A 165 -14.38 5.66 10.40
C ALA A 165 -13.70 6.99 10.79
N ASN A 166 -12.62 6.93 11.58
CA ASN A 166 -11.91 8.12 12.02
C ASN A 166 -11.16 8.77 10.84
N SER A 167 -10.47 7.97 10.04
CA SER A 167 -9.74 8.42 8.85
C SER A 167 -10.65 9.06 7.81
N GLY A 168 -11.83 8.48 7.58
CA GLY A 168 -12.82 9.05 6.67
C GLY A 168 -13.41 10.37 7.17
N ALA A 169 -13.69 10.49 8.47
CA ALA A 169 -14.17 11.72 9.07
C ALA A 169 -13.09 12.81 9.01
N PHE A 170 -11.87 12.49 9.44
CA PHE A 170 -10.71 13.38 9.38
C PHE A 170 -10.46 13.90 7.96
N ALA A 171 -10.41 13.03 6.96
CA ALA A 171 -10.17 13.41 5.57
C ALA A 171 -11.23 14.37 5.03
N LYS A 172 -12.51 14.15 5.37
CA LYS A 172 -13.62 15.04 4.98
C LYS A 172 -13.50 16.42 5.61
N ASP A 173 -13.21 16.49 6.90
CA ASP A 173 -13.13 17.76 7.61
C ASP A 173 -11.88 18.55 7.21
N TYR A 174 -10.76 17.87 6.99
CA TYR A 174 -9.57 18.49 6.46
C TYR A 174 -9.78 19.04 5.04
N LEU A 175 -10.45 18.28 4.16
CA LEU A 175 -10.77 18.75 2.80
C LEU A 175 -11.66 19.99 2.82
N LYS A 176 -12.67 20.05 3.71
CA LYS A 176 -13.51 21.24 3.87
C LYS A 176 -12.69 22.46 4.26
N GLN A 177 -11.79 22.30 5.23
CA GLN A 177 -10.91 23.40 5.64
C GLN A 177 -9.97 23.80 4.51
N TRP A 178 -9.37 22.82 3.83
CA TRP A 178 -8.49 23.08 2.70
C TRP A 178 -9.18 23.87 1.57
N LEU A 179 -10.45 23.57 1.27
CA LEU A 179 -11.24 24.33 0.30
C LEU A 179 -11.47 25.79 0.72
N ILE A 180 -11.70 26.02 2.01
CA ILE A 180 -11.82 27.39 2.57
C ILE A 180 -10.49 28.15 2.42
N ASP A 181 -9.38 27.48 2.63
CA ASP A 181 -8.02 28.06 2.57
C ASP A 181 -7.52 28.26 1.12
N ASN A 182 -8.17 27.62 0.15
CA ASN A 182 -7.83 27.70 -1.29
C ASN A 182 -9.03 28.17 -2.14
N PRO A 183 -9.55 29.39 -1.91
CA PRO A 183 -10.79 29.88 -2.52
C PRO A 183 -10.71 30.07 -4.04
N ASP A 184 -9.50 30.20 -4.59
CA ASP A 184 -9.28 30.36 -6.03
C ASP A 184 -9.36 29.03 -6.80
N THR A 185 -9.52 27.89 -6.13
CA THR A 185 -9.56 26.58 -6.77
C THR A 185 -10.93 26.29 -7.37
N ASP A 186 -11.02 26.19 -8.67
CA ASP A 186 -12.24 25.76 -9.37
C ASP A 186 -12.37 24.24 -9.44
N VAL A 187 -11.25 23.52 -9.53
CA VAL A 187 -11.22 22.07 -9.70
C VAL A 187 -10.19 21.46 -8.75
N VAL A 188 -10.66 20.53 -7.92
CA VAL A 188 -9.78 19.72 -7.07
C VAL A 188 -9.41 18.44 -7.80
N ARG A 189 -8.12 18.26 -8.06
CA ARG A 189 -7.57 17.01 -8.57
C ARG A 189 -7.10 16.17 -7.41
N PHE A 190 -7.88 15.16 -7.05
CA PHE A 190 -7.41 14.17 -6.11
C PHE A 190 -6.31 13.33 -6.73
N THR A 191 -5.28 13.08 -5.95
CA THR A 191 -4.19 12.19 -6.34
C THR A 191 -3.80 11.33 -5.16
N THR A 192 -3.42 10.11 -5.48
CA THR A 192 -2.89 9.16 -4.50
C THR A 192 -3.84 8.95 -3.33
N PHE A 193 -5.02 8.36 -3.60
CA PHE A 193 -5.91 7.87 -2.55
C PHE A 193 -5.28 6.71 -1.80
N PHE A 194 -4.60 5.82 -2.55
CA PHE A 194 -3.88 4.68 -2.05
C PHE A 194 -2.51 4.63 -2.72
N TYR A 195 -1.52 4.22 -1.96
CA TYR A 195 -0.23 3.82 -2.50
C TYR A 195 -0.34 2.35 -2.90
N HIS A 196 -0.17 2.06 -4.16
CA HIS A 196 -0.46 0.75 -4.77
C HIS A 196 0.80 0.03 -5.25
N PHE A 197 1.94 0.34 -4.63
CA PHE A 197 3.17 -0.38 -4.89
C PHE A 197 4.08 -0.42 -3.67
N THR A 198 4.92 -1.44 -3.61
CA THR A 198 6.01 -1.59 -2.64
C THR A 198 7.36 -1.47 -3.34
N LEU A 199 8.42 -1.32 -2.58
CA LEU A 199 9.78 -1.46 -3.08
C LEU A 199 10.29 -2.86 -2.76
N VAL A 200 10.81 -3.52 -3.79
CA VAL A 200 11.41 -4.85 -3.72
C VAL A 200 12.88 -4.72 -4.14
N PHE A 201 13.76 -5.43 -3.46
CA PHE A 201 15.19 -5.45 -3.77
C PHE A 201 15.59 -6.80 -4.31
N ASN A 202 16.61 -6.81 -5.17
CA ASN A 202 17.25 -8.05 -5.58
C ASN A 202 18.10 -8.64 -4.43
N ASP A 203 18.60 -9.86 -4.62
CA ASP A 203 19.36 -10.61 -3.62
C ASP A 203 20.64 -9.88 -3.13
N GLN A 204 21.13 -8.90 -3.89
CA GLN A 204 22.28 -8.09 -3.52
C GLN A 204 21.89 -6.79 -2.82
N ALA A 205 20.63 -6.52 -2.61
CA ALA A 205 20.06 -5.27 -2.07
C ALA A 205 20.54 -4.00 -2.80
N LYS A 206 20.93 -4.13 -4.07
CA LYS A 206 21.50 -3.03 -4.88
C LYS A 206 20.52 -2.52 -5.92
N GLU A 207 19.78 -3.42 -6.53
CA GLU A 207 18.75 -3.08 -7.50
C GLU A 207 17.40 -3.24 -6.85
N LYS A 208 16.54 -2.29 -7.09
CA LYS A 208 15.19 -2.30 -6.57
C LYS A 208 14.20 -2.24 -7.72
N PHE A 209 13.07 -2.83 -7.47
CA PHE A 209 11.93 -2.80 -8.36
C PHE A 209 10.78 -2.13 -7.65
N VAL A 210 9.99 -1.39 -8.41
CA VAL A 210 8.66 -1.01 -7.97
C VAL A 210 7.76 -2.18 -8.31
N ASP A 211 7.19 -2.80 -7.29
CA ASP A 211 6.20 -3.85 -7.49
C ASP A 211 4.85 -3.23 -7.82
N TRP A 212 4.53 -3.21 -9.10
CA TRP A 212 3.24 -2.74 -9.61
C TRP A 212 2.21 -3.86 -9.71
N PHE A 213 2.67 -5.10 -9.80
CA PHE A 213 1.86 -6.25 -10.13
C PHE A 213 2.37 -7.51 -9.42
N GLY A 214 1.47 -8.28 -8.91
CA GLY A 214 1.68 -9.66 -8.56
C GLY A 214 2.08 -9.92 -7.10
N TYR A 215 3.13 -9.32 -6.59
CA TYR A 215 3.61 -9.59 -5.23
C TYR A 215 2.91 -8.76 -4.15
N GLY A 216 2.24 -7.69 -4.52
CA GLY A 216 1.56 -6.81 -3.58
C GLY A 216 0.31 -6.16 -4.18
N ALA A 217 -0.70 -5.96 -3.35
CA ALA A 217 -1.92 -5.25 -3.70
C ALA A 217 -2.38 -4.37 -2.54
N THR A 218 -2.85 -3.17 -2.88
CA THR A 218 -3.48 -2.27 -1.92
C THR A 218 -4.90 -2.74 -1.64
N VAL A 219 -5.05 -3.49 -0.58
CA VAL A 219 -6.34 -3.96 -0.08
C VAL A 219 -6.30 -4.00 1.43
N SER A 220 -7.40 -3.62 2.07
CA SER A 220 -7.52 -3.70 3.52
C SER A 220 -8.45 -4.84 3.93
N ILE A 221 -8.23 -5.37 5.14
CA ILE A 221 -9.15 -6.32 5.75
C ILE A 221 -10.57 -5.73 5.80
N LYS A 222 -10.68 -4.44 6.11
CA LYS A 222 -11.96 -3.72 6.07
C LYS A 222 -12.65 -3.81 4.71
N ALA A 223 -11.89 -3.65 3.62
CA ALA A 223 -12.44 -3.78 2.26
C ALA A 223 -12.91 -5.21 1.96
N LEU A 224 -12.17 -6.22 2.43
CA LEU A 224 -12.56 -7.63 2.27
C LEU A 224 -13.81 -7.99 3.06
N GLU A 225 -13.93 -7.48 4.29
CA GLU A 225 -15.13 -7.67 5.10
C GLU A 225 -16.36 -7.00 4.47
N GLU A 226 -16.22 -5.79 3.94
CA GLU A 226 -17.29 -5.09 3.21
C GLU A 226 -17.68 -5.85 1.94
N PHE A 227 -16.71 -6.37 1.20
CA PHE A 227 -16.95 -7.22 0.02
C PHE A 227 -17.74 -8.48 0.39
N GLU A 228 -17.31 -9.21 1.42
CA GLU A 228 -18.01 -10.41 1.87
C GLU A 228 -19.45 -10.10 2.32
N GLN A 229 -19.63 -8.98 3.00
CA GLN A 229 -20.96 -8.52 3.43
C GLN A 229 -21.87 -8.20 2.25
N GLU A 230 -21.34 -7.58 1.20
CA GLU A 230 -22.11 -7.15 0.02
C GLU A 230 -22.42 -8.32 -0.92
N TYR A 231 -21.44 -9.21 -1.15
CA TYR A 231 -21.56 -10.27 -2.17
C TYR A 231 -21.82 -11.66 -1.60
N GLY A 232 -21.69 -11.87 -0.28
CA GLY A 232 -22.00 -13.12 0.39
C GLY A 232 -20.96 -14.21 0.27
N TYR A 233 -19.74 -13.88 -0.17
CA TYR A 233 -18.58 -14.77 -0.17
C TYR A 233 -17.30 -13.99 0.10
N ALA A 234 -16.32 -14.64 0.74
CA ALA A 234 -15.03 -14.05 1.04
C ALA A 234 -14.06 -14.21 -0.15
N LEU A 235 -13.25 -13.18 -0.41
CA LEU A 235 -12.09 -13.30 -1.26
C LEU A 235 -10.92 -13.90 -0.46
N ARG A 236 -10.18 -14.79 -1.09
CA ARG A 236 -8.95 -15.35 -0.57
C ARG A 236 -7.77 -14.46 -0.96
N PRO A 237 -6.65 -14.48 -0.21
CA PRO A 237 -5.42 -13.84 -0.62
C PRO A 237 -4.97 -14.20 -2.03
N GLU A 238 -5.12 -15.46 -2.43
CA GLU A 238 -4.79 -15.95 -3.77
C GLU A 238 -5.61 -15.32 -4.90
N ASP A 239 -6.81 -14.84 -4.61
CA ASP A 239 -7.64 -14.12 -5.59
C ASP A 239 -7.09 -12.72 -5.86
N ILE A 240 -6.21 -12.21 -5.01
CA ILE A 240 -5.65 -10.85 -5.06
C ILE A 240 -4.18 -10.85 -5.45
N VAL A 241 -3.38 -11.75 -4.84
CA VAL A 241 -1.94 -11.89 -5.08
C VAL A 241 -1.66 -13.31 -5.55
N ASP A 242 -1.32 -13.47 -6.81
CA ASP A 242 -1.24 -14.75 -7.48
C ASP A 242 0.16 -15.06 -8.04
N ASN A 243 1.07 -15.46 -7.20
CA ASN A 243 2.39 -15.94 -7.65
C ASN A 243 3.18 -14.93 -8.51
N GLY A 244 3.00 -13.64 -8.26
CA GLY A 244 3.70 -12.57 -8.98
C GLY A 244 3.04 -12.14 -10.28
N TYR A 245 1.86 -12.60 -10.58
CA TYR A 245 1.08 -12.14 -11.72
C TYR A 245 -0.03 -11.19 -11.27
N TYR A 246 -0.25 -10.16 -12.08
CA TYR A 246 -1.37 -9.26 -11.85
C TYR A 246 -2.68 -9.98 -12.15
N ASN A 247 -3.54 -10.06 -11.16
CA ASN A 247 -4.90 -10.56 -11.34
C ASN A 247 -5.80 -9.41 -11.81
N SER A 248 -6.17 -9.45 -13.08
CA SER A 248 -6.96 -8.39 -13.75
C SER A 248 -8.47 -8.66 -13.75
N THR A 249 -8.93 -9.65 -13.00
CA THR A 249 -10.36 -9.99 -12.96
C THR A 249 -11.15 -9.16 -11.96
#